data_6a9e6e84b72638004de27460d5382639
#
_entry.id   6a9e6e84b72638004de27460d5382639
#
_cell.length_a   1.000
_cell.length_b   1.000
_cell.length_c   1.000
_cell.angle_alpha   90.00
_cell.angle_beta   90.00
_cell.angle_gamma   90.00
#
_symmetry.space_group_name_H-M   'P 1'
#
loop_
_entity.id
_entity.type
_entity.pdbx_description
1 polymer ?
#
loop_
_entity_poly.entity_id
_entity_poly.type
_entity_poly.pdbx_seq_one_letter_code
_entity_poly.pdbx_strand_id
1 'polypeptide(L)' 'MLVLITYDVNTQPAAGRSRLRKVAKQCVNYGQRVQNSVFEVLVDAAQLSVLKSDLSAVIDHDQDSVRFYQLGNHYQ' A
#
# COMPACT_ATOMS: atom_id res chain seq x y z
N MET A 1 -5.67 -1.83 -13.79
CA MET A 1 -6.41 -0.73 -13.14
C MET A 1 -5.50 0.10 -12.29
N LEU A 2 -5.83 1.35 -12.11
CA LEU A 2 -5.10 2.25 -11.21
C LEU A 2 -5.72 2.17 -9.83
N VAL A 3 -4.87 1.94 -8.82
CA VAL A 3 -5.31 1.84 -7.42
C VAL A 3 -4.47 2.78 -6.57
N LEU A 4 -5.14 3.56 -5.74
CA LEU A 4 -4.50 4.39 -4.74
C LEU A 4 -4.51 3.62 -3.43
N ILE A 5 -3.35 3.49 -2.80
CA ILE A 5 -3.19 2.80 -1.53
C ILE A 5 -2.77 3.82 -0.48
N THR A 6 -3.53 3.92 0.60
CA THR A 6 -3.18 4.78 1.73
C THR A 6 -2.93 3.89 2.95
N TYR A 7 -1.81 4.12 3.63
CA TYR A 7 -1.41 3.33 4.78
C TYR A 7 -1.24 4.26 5.99
N ASP A 8 -2.09 4.07 6.99
CA ASP A 8 -2.07 4.85 8.22
C ASP A 8 -1.32 4.04 9.30
N VAL A 9 -0.16 4.53 9.70
CA VAL A 9 0.72 3.88 10.66
C VAL A 9 1.38 4.92 11.54
N ASN A 10 1.51 4.60 12.84
CA ASN A 10 2.26 5.46 13.75
C ASN A 10 3.76 5.19 13.57
N THR A 11 4.49 6.22 13.13
CA THR A 11 5.93 6.11 12.82
C THR A 11 6.83 6.59 13.96
N GLN A 12 6.28 6.97 15.11
CA GLN A 12 7.11 7.31 16.26
C GLN A 12 7.86 6.09 16.79
N PRO A 13 7.21 4.91 17.00
CA PRO A 13 7.98 3.71 17.31
C PRO A 13 8.76 3.21 16.10
N ALA A 14 9.93 2.65 16.35
CA ALA A 14 10.77 2.07 15.30
C ALA A 14 10.03 0.96 14.54
N ALA A 15 9.19 0.19 15.22
CA ALA A 15 8.42 -0.87 14.60
C ALA A 15 7.47 -0.33 13.53
N GLY A 16 6.83 0.81 13.79
CA GLY A 16 5.95 1.46 12.81
C GLY A 16 6.70 1.93 11.58
N ARG A 17 7.89 2.51 11.77
CA ARG A 17 8.74 2.92 10.65
C ARG A 17 9.17 1.71 9.82
N SER A 18 9.48 0.60 10.47
CA SER A 18 9.85 -0.64 9.78
C SER A 18 8.68 -1.17 8.95
N ARG A 19 7.47 -1.17 9.50
CA ARG A 19 6.28 -1.61 8.75
C ARG A 19 6.03 -0.70 7.54
N LEU A 20 6.14 0.61 7.70
CA LEU A 20 5.97 1.54 6.59
C LEU A 20 6.99 1.28 5.49
N ARG A 21 8.24 1.03 5.84
CA ARG A 21 9.28 0.73 4.87
C ARG A 21 8.95 -0.54 4.08
N LYS A 22 8.46 -1.57 4.76
CA LYS A 22 8.10 -2.84 4.13
C LYS A 22 6.88 -2.69 3.20
N VAL A 23 5.87 -1.94 3.64
CA VAL A 23 4.70 -1.64 2.81
C VAL A 23 5.12 -0.87 1.56
N ALA A 24 5.94 0.16 1.73
CA ALA A 24 6.43 0.95 0.61
C ALA A 24 7.18 0.09 -0.41
N LYS A 25 8.03 -0.81 0.08
CA LYS A 25 8.81 -1.71 -0.79
C LYS A 25 7.89 -2.59 -1.64
N GLN A 26 6.81 -3.10 -1.07
CA GLN A 26 5.85 -3.91 -1.81
C GLN A 26 5.10 -3.08 -2.85
N CYS A 27 4.66 -1.89 -2.47
CA CYS A 27 3.86 -1.05 -3.35
C CYS A 27 4.65 -0.53 -4.55
N VAL A 28 5.91 -0.13 -4.37
CA VAL A 28 6.70 0.42 -5.48
C VAL A 28 7.06 -0.61 -6.53
N ASN A 29 6.89 -1.90 -6.25
CA ASN A 29 7.03 -2.93 -7.27
C ASN A 29 5.97 -2.80 -8.37
N TYR A 30 4.83 -2.17 -8.07
CA TYR A 30 3.72 -2.04 -8.99
C TYR A 30 3.43 -0.59 -9.40
N GLY A 31 4.14 0.36 -8.85
CA GLY A 31 3.87 1.77 -9.14
C GLY A 31 4.84 2.69 -8.44
N GLN A 32 4.31 3.76 -7.85
CA GLN A 32 5.16 4.78 -7.25
C GLN A 32 4.62 5.27 -5.91
N ARG A 33 5.52 5.76 -5.08
CA ARG A 33 5.21 6.42 -3.83
C ARG A 33 4.94 7.88 -4.11
N VAL A 34 3.73 8.35 -3.82
CA VAL A 34 3.35 9.74 -4.10
C VAL A 34 3.44 10.62 -2.86
N GLN A 35 3.31 10.03 -1.68
CA GLN A 35 3.59 10.65 -0.38
C GLN A 35 4.16 9.56 0.53
N ASN A 36 4.57 9.92 1.74
CA ASN A 36 5.23 8.96 2.64
C ASN A 36 4.47 7.65 2.78
N SER A 37 3.15 7.73 2.90
CA SER A 37 2.31 6.54 3.12
C SER A 37 1.17 6.46 2.11
N VAL A 38 1.38 7.03 0.92
CA VAL A 38 0.40 7.00 -0.17
C VAL A 38 1.10 6.51 -1.43
N PHE A 39 0.49 5.54 -2.09
CA PHE A 39 1.09 4.87 -3.25
C PHE A 39 0.07 4.76 -4.38
N GLU A 40 0.52 4.99 -5.60
CA GLU A 40 -0.25 4.70 -6.82
C GLU A 40 0.33 3.46 -7.46
N VAL A 41 -0.51 2.47 -7.70
CA VAL A 41 -0.08 1.22 -8.33
C VAL A 41 -0.94 0.91 -9.54
N LEU A 42 -0.34 0.30 -10.54
CA LEU A 42 -1.02 -0.15 -11.74
C LEU A 42 -1.00 -1.67 -11.73
N VAL A 43 -2.16 -2.28 -11.54
CA VAL A 43 -2.28 -3.72 -11.30
C VAL A 43 -3.52 -4.27 -11.99
N ASP A 44 -3.50 -5.56 -12.30
CA ASP A 44 -4.72 -6.28 -12.63
C ASP A 44 -5.35 -6.87 -11.35
N ALA A 45 -6.51 -7.53 -11.49
CA ALA A 45 -7.21 -8.06 -10.33
C ALA A 45 -6.39 -9.11 -9.58
N ALA A 46 -5.67 -9.96 -10.30
CA ALA A 46 -4.84 -10.99 -9.68
C ALA A 46 -3.67 -10.37 -8.91
N GLN A 47 -3.00 -9.38 -9.50
CA GLN A 47 -1.90 -8.68 -8.85
C GLN A 47 -2.38 -7.93 -7.61
N LEU A 48 -3.54 -7.29 -7.69
CA LEU A 48 -4.11 -6.59 -6.55
C LEU A 48 -4.40 -7.56 -5.40
N SER A 49 -4.94 -8.73 -5.70
CA SER A 49 -5.19 -9.75 -4.68
C SER A 49 -3.90 -10.19 -3.99
N VAL A 50 -2.84 -10.42 -4.75
CA VAL A 50 -1.52 -10.78 -4.19
C VAL A 50 -0.98 -9.65 -3.35
N LEU A 51 -1.06 -8.41 -3.84
CA LEU A 51 -0.56 -7.25 -3.10
C LEU A 51 -1.32 -7.06 -1.78
N LYS A 52 -2.65 -7.20 -1.79
CA LYS A 52 -3.44 -7.13 -0.56
C LYS A 52 -3.00 -8.18 0.45
N SER A 53 -2.77 -9.40 -0.01
CA SER A 53 -2.31 -10.49 0.85
C SER A 53 -0.93 -10.18 1.43
N ASP A 54 0.00 -9.69 0.61
CA ASP A 54 1.35 -9.35 1.05
C ASP A 54 1.35 -8.22 2.08
N LEU A 55 0.54 -7.19 1.85
CA LEU A 55 0.44 -6.09 2.80
C LEU A 55 -0.22 -6.54 4.10
N SER A 56 -1.23 -7.39 4.03
CA SER A 56 -1.89 -7.94 5.22
C SER A 56 -0.92 -8.70 6.12
N ALA A 57 0.10 -9.34 5.54
CA ALA A 57 1.11 -10.07 6.31
C ALA A 57 2.12 -9.14 6.99
N VAL A 58 2.24 -7.89 6.53
CA VAL A 58 3.23 -6.93 7.06
C VAL A 58 2.66 -6.01 8.12
N ILE A 59 1.41 -5.55 7.93
CA ILE A 59 0.82 -4.51 8.79
C ILE A 59 0.43 -5.08 10.15
N ASP A 60 0.29 -4.17 11.11
CA ASP A 60 -0.24 -4.48 12.43
C ASP A 60 -1.76 -4.23 12.40
N HIS A 61 -2.56 -5.29 12.42
CA HIS A 61 -4.00 -5.21 12.24
C HIS A 61 -4.72 -4.49 13.40
N ASP A 62 -4.06 -4.37 14.55
CA ASP A 62 -4.64 -3.67 15.70
C ASP A 62 -4.35 -2.18 15.68
N GLN A 63 -3.25 -1.77 15.06
CA GLN A 63 -2.76 -0.38 15.12
C GLN A 63 -2.79 0.35 13.79
N ASP A 64 -2.67 -0.40 12.68
CA ASP A 64 -2.53 0.19 11.36
C ASP A 64 -3.83 0.08 10.58
N SER A 65 -3.96 0.93 9.56
CA SER A 65 -5.07 0.88 8.62
C SER A 65 -4.54 1.05 7.20
N VAL A 66 -4.93 0.17 6.30
CA VAL A 66 -4.58 0.30 4.88
C VAL A 66 -5.88 0.33 4.06
N ARG A 67 -5.95 1.24 3.11
CA ARG A 67 -7.13 1.43 2.27
C ARG A 67 -6.74 1.38 0.80
N PHE A 68 -7.62 0.84 -0.01
CA PHE A 68 -7.43 0.67 -1.45
C PHE A 68 -8.57 1.37 -2.17
N TYR A 69 -8.23 2.30 -3.06
CA TYR A 69 -9.21 3.04 -3.85
C TYR A 69 -8.97 2.72 -5.32
N GLN A 70 -9.93 2.07 -5.96
CA GLN A 70 -9.84 1.79 -7.38
C GLN A 70 -10.26 3.02 -8.16
N LEU A 71 -9.37 3.53 -9.01
CA LEU A 71 -9.58 4.75 -9.77
C LEU A 71 -9.96 4.47 -11.21
N GLY A 72 -10.14 3.19 -11.57
CA GLY A 72 -10.57 2.79 -12.89
C GLY A 72 -9.45 2.26 -13.75
N ASN A 73 -9.79 1.87 -14.97
CA ASN A 73 -8.84 1.25 -15.89
C ASN A 73 -8.18 2.26 -16.83
N HIS A 74 -8.77 3.41 -16.99
CA HIS A 74 -8.18 4.49 -17.78
C HIS A 74 -8.54 5.82 -17.17
N TYR A 75 -7.64 6.78 -17.36
CA TYR A 75 -7.78 8.12 -16.81
C TYR A 75 -7.01 9.07 -17.73
N GLN A 76 -7.38 10.32 -17.60
CA GLN A 76 -6.77 11.34 -18.44
C GLN A 76 -5.66 12.06 -17.69
#